data_a2fc6f12c4689267c3324692e2cf41b5
#
_entry.id   a2fc6f12c4689267c3324692e2cf41b5
#
_cell.length_a   1.000
_cell.length_b   1.000
_cell.length_c   1.000
_cell.angle_alpha   90.00
_cell.angle_beta   90.00
_cell.angle_gamma   90.00
#
_symmetry.space_group_name_H-M   'P 1'
#
loop_
_entity.id
_entity.type
_entity.pdbx_description
1 polymer ?
#
loop_
_entity_poly.entity_id
_entity_poly.type
_entity_poly.pdbx_seq_one_letter_code
_entity_poly.pdbx_strand_id
1 'polypeptide(L)'
;MRTFTVSFIACTLLAFAVPAAATRQVRVFEANVSSQAEPAVQAQAALRVVLVRATGARDAANDPALAGVLAQAQTYVLATRPAGSGGTSTATTIVFDAAALERDIVAAGRTVWSSDRPVLLIVLTGGPASGVFETRRQVESALDAAGNRRGQPITVMRPEGLSLPASGEIPTEAALAAAQRLRADGVLVGYGDAVPDGGTWRWTLNAAGISETWNGTLEEGLNGAADVFARNAVAYAAMPELSILVEIEGVPTLKEYARVAQILGEAPGVRGVQLAEAAGSRATFSVATRGGLDALVGSLSGSAQFERMDPKAGGTAAFRLRQ
;
A
#
# COMPACT_ATOMS: atom_id res chain seq x y z
N MET A 1 -1.28 -26.74 65.28
CA MET A 1 -0.43 -26.51 64.10
C MET A 1 -1.40 -26.41 62.91
N ARG A 2 -1.65 -25.21 62.40
CA ARG A 2 -2.51 -24.97 61.20
C ARG A 2 -1.57 -24.61 60.05
N THR A 3 -1.50 -25.49 59.07
CA THR A 3 -0.74 -25.32 57.85
C THR A 3 -1.55 -24.48 56.87
N PHE A 4 -1.06 -23.28 56.53
CA PHE A 4 -1.59 -22.42 55.47
C PHE A 4 -0.95 -22.84 54.14
N THR A 5 -1.78 -23.31 53.23
CA THR A 5 -1.37 -23.59 51.83
C THR A 5 -1.57 -22.30 51.02
N VAL A 6 -0.49 -21.70 50.58
CA VAL A 6 -0.51 -20.55 49.68
C VAL A 6 -0.59 -21.11 48.24
N SER A 7 -1.75 -20.90 47.59
CA SER A 7 -1.93 -21.20 46.15
C SER A 7 -1.36 -20.06 45.33
N PHE A 8 -0.31 -20.35 44.60
CA PHE A 8 0.31 -19.43 43.62
C PHE A 8 -0.46 -19.57 42.28
N ILE A 9 -1.28 -18.57 41.97
CA ILE A 9 -1.92 -18.50 40.65
C ILE A 9 -0.90 -17.88 39.69
N ALA A 10 -0.31 -18.72 38.86
CA ALA A 10 0.54 -18.30 37.75
C ALA A 10 -0.36 -17.71 36.62
N CYS A 11 -0.37 -16.39 36.50
CA CYS A 11 -1.03 -15.69 35.42
C CYS A 11 -0.15 -15.83 34.17
N THR A 12 -0.47 -16.79 33.30
CA THR A 12 0.16 -16.98 31.99
C THR A 12 -0.33 -15.88 31.07
N LEU A 13 0.48 -14.85 30.82
CA LEU A 13 0.26 -13.85 29.78
C LEU A 13 0.41 -14.57 28.41
N LEU A 14 -0.71 -14.97 27.82
CA LEU A 14 -0.76 -15.30 26.41
C LEU A 14 -0.60 -14.00 25.61
N ALA A 15 0.58 -13.79 25.04
CA ALA A 15 0.80 -12.79 24.03
C ALA A 15 0.05 -13.24 22.76
N PHE A 16 -1.15 -12.70 22.55
CA PHE A 16 -1.84 -12.83 21.27
C PHE A 16 -1.07 -12.00 20.25
N ALA A 17 -0.37 -12.68 19.33
CA ALA A 17 0.14 -12.06 18.12
C ALA A 17 -1.07 -11.63 17.29
N VAL A 18 -1.37 -10.32 17.29
CA VAL A 18 -2.33 -9.71 16.37
C VAL A 18 -1.77 -9.90 14.97
N PRO A 19 -2.49 -10.53 14.03
CA PRO A 19 -2.01 -10.59 12.66
C PRO A 19 -1.98 -9.15 12.15
N ALA A 20 -0.78 -8.65 11.89
CA ALA A 20 -0.58 -7.38 11.23
C ALA A 20 -1.34 -7.41 9.89
N ALA A 21 -2.06 -6.33 9.60
CA ALA A 21 -2.64 -6.12 8.28
C ALA A 21 -1.59 -6.36 7.21
N ALA A 22 -1.99 -7.02 6.14
CA ALA A 22 -1.07 -7.41 5.08
C ALA A 22 -0.74 -6.22 4.16
N THR A 23 -0.23 -5.11 4.69
CA THR A 23 0.56 -4.21 3.89
C THR A 23 1.72 -5.02 3.33
N ARG A 24 1.78 -5.15 2.02
CA ARG A 24 2.83 -5.93 1.39
C ARG A 24 4.11 -5.11 1.48
N GLN A 25 5.02 -5.53 2.35
CA GLN A 25 6.34 -4.94 2.42
C GLN A 25 7.06 -5.17 1.08
N VAL A 26 7.29 -4.08 0.35
CA VAL A 26 7.96 -4.11 -0.94
C VAL A 26 9.46 -4.01 -0.73
N ARG A 27 10.21 -4.77 -1.48
CA ARG A 27 11.68 -4.68 -1.52
C ARG A 27 12.11 -3.46 -2.34
N VAL A 28 11.97 -2.29 -1.75
CA VAL A 28 12.22 -1.01 -2.42
C VAL A 28 13.69 -0.86 -2.80
N PHE A 29 14.60 -1.28 -1.91
CA PHE A 29 16.04 -1.05 -2.01
C PHE A 29 16.80 -2.20 -2.68
N GLU A 30 16.13 -2.99 -3.50
CA GLU A 30 16.80 -3.99 -4.35
C GLU A 30 16.22 -3.95 -5.77
N ALA A 31 17.07 -4.19 -6.77
CA ALA A 31 16.64 -4.24 -8.16
C ALA A 31 17.40 -5.30 -8.95
N ASN A 32 16.72 -5.85 -9.97
CA ASN A 32 17.30 -6.80 -10.90
C ASN A 32 17.83 -6.05 -12.12
N VAL A 33 19.07 -6.35 -12.50
CA VAL A 33 19.74 -5.78 -13.68
C VAL A 33 20.44 -6.90 -14.46
N SER A 34 20.83 -6.61 -15.70
CA SER A 34 21.62 -7.55 -16.51
C SER A 34 22.97 -7.84 -15.83
N SER A 35 23.35 -9.11 -15.77
CA SER A 35 24.63 -9.56 -15.22
C SER A 35 25.82 -9.33 -16.18
N GLN A 36 25.58 -8.90 -17.42
CA GLN A 36 26.60 -8.79 -18.47
C GLN A 36 27.37 -7.46 -18.41
N ALA A 37 26.88 -6.46 -17.65
CA ALA A 37 27.54 -5.16 -17.55
C ALA A 37 28.59 -5.13 -16.43
N GLU A 38 29.50 -4.16 -16.47
CA GLU A 38 30.44 -3.89 -15.40
C GLU A 38 29.74 -3.58 -14.07
N PRO A 39 30.31 -3.93 -12.89
CA PRO A 39 29.64 -3.77 -11.60
C PRO A 39 29.17 -2.33 -11.31
N ALA A 40 29.95 -1.32 -11.72
CA ALA A 40 29.56 0.08 -11.52
C ALA A 40 28.34 0.46 -12.38
N VAL A 41 28.27 -0.04 -13.61
CA VAL A 41 27.13 0.19 -14.52
C VAL A 41 25.90 -0.55 -14.02
N GLN A 42 26.08 -1.78 -13.50
CA GLN A 42 24.99 -2.54 -12.87
C GLN A 42 24.43 -1.79 -11.64
N ALA A 43 25.30 -1.29 -10.75
CA ALA A 43 24.90 -0.53 -9.58
C ALA A 43 24.11 0.73 -9.95
N GLN A 44 24.58 1.49 -10.94
CA GLN A 44 23.85 2.68 -11.42
C GLN A 44 22.50 2.32 -12.04
N ALA A 45 22.42 1.27 -12.86
CA ALA A 45 21.18 0.82 -13.47
C ALA A 45 20.17 0.37 -12.40
N ALA A 46 20.61 -0.40 -11.41
CA ALA A 46 19.79 -0.82 -10.28
C ALA A 46 19.33 0.37 -9.42
N LEU A 47 20.24 1.32 -9.12
CA LEU A 47 19.89 2.47 -8.31
C LEU A 47 18.87 3.39 -9.00
N ARG A 48 18.89 3.53 -10.33
CA ARG A 48 17.85 4.24 -11.07
C ARG A 48 16.44 3.68 -10.77
N VAL A 49 16.30 2.36 -10.75
CA VAL A 49 15.03 1.69 -10.41
C VAL A 49 14.68 1.93 -8.94
N VAL A 50 15.65 1.82 -8.06
CA VAL A 50 15.48 2.03 -6.62
C VAL A 50 15.04 3.47 -6.31
N LEU A 51 15.64 4.48 -6.95
CA LEU A 51 15.26 5.89 -6.76
C LEU A 51 13.80 6.14 -7.15
N VAL A 52 13.33 5.59 -8.28
CA VAL A 52 11.91 5.68 -8.67
C VAL A 52 11.01 5.03 -7.63
N ARG A 53 11.38 3.87 -7.11
CA ARG A 53 10.63 3.19 -6.07
C ARG A 53 10.66 3.95 -4.74
N ALA A 54 11.84 4.38 -4.32
CA ALA A 54 12.04 5.01 -3.02
C ALA A 54 11.37 6.39 -2.92
N THR A 55 11.36 7.17 -3.99
CA THR A 55 10.74 8.51 -3.99
C THR A 55 9.28 8.49 -4.45
N GLY A 56 8.89 7.46 -5.21
CA GLY A 56 7.61 7.43 -5.90
C GLY A 56 7.52 8.36 -7.12
N ALA A 57 8.55 9.12 -7.44
CA ALA A 57 8.58 9.98 -8.61
C ALA A 57 9.06 9.21 -9.86
N ARG A 58 8.34 9.32 -10.98
CA ARG A 58 8.67 8.61 -12.24
C ARG A 58 10.03 9.00 -12.81
N ASP A 59 10.40 10.26 -12.64
CA ASP A 59 11.60 10.89 -13.18
C ASP A 59 12.75 10.95 -12.17
N ALA A 60 12.62 10.33 -11.01
CA ALA A 60 13.64 10.34 -9.95
C ALA A 60 15.04 9.94 -10.44
N ALA A 61 15.10 9.02 -11.41
CA ALA A 61 16.36 8.60 -12.02
C ALA A 61 17.07 9.70 -12.84
N ASN A 62 16.36 10.76 -13.21
CA ASN A 62 16.85 11.90 -13.98
C ASN A 62 16.77 13.21 -13.21
N ASP A 63 16.40 13.17 -11.92
CA ASP A 63 16.31 14.34 -11.06
C ASP A 63 17.71 14.89 -10.78
N PRO A 64 17.99 16.16 -11.13
CA PRO A 64 19.29 16.78 -10.86
C PRO A 64 19.70 16.78 -9.38
N ALA A 65 18.72 16.86 -8.46
CA ALA A 65 18.98 16.80 -7.03
C ALA A 65 19.51 15.43 -6.57
N LEU A 66 19.15 14.36 -7.27
CA LEU A 66 19.60 13.00 -6.99
C LEU A 66 20.82 12.56 -7.81
N ALA A 67 21.36 13.43 -8.68
CA ALA A 67 22.50 13.10 -9.52
C ALA A 67 23.73 12.69 -8.69
N GLY A 68 23.98 13.36 -7.56
CA GLY A 68 25.07 13.03 -6.63
C GLY A 68 24.91 11.64 -5.99
N VAL A 69 23.69 11.30 -5.61
CA VAL A 69 23.34 9.96 -5.07
C VAL A 69 23.56 8.89 -6.15
N LEU A 70 23.10 9.15 -7.37
CA LEU A 70 23.25 8.23 -8.49
C LEU A 70 24.72 8.01 -8.88
N ALA A 71 25.54 9.06 -8.84
CA ALA A 71 26.99 8.95 -9.12
C ALA A 71 27.72 8.05 -8.13
N GLN A 72 27.24 7.98 -6.90
CA GLN A 72 27.81 7.16 -5.82
C GLN A 72 27.14 5.78 -5.68
N ALA A 73 26.42 5.30 -6.69
CA ALA A 73 25.62 4.07 -6.63
C ALA A 73 26.37 2.88 -6.02
N GLN A 74 27.63 2.71 -6.35
CA GLN A 74 28.42 1.55 -5.90
C GLN A 74 28.72 1.58 -4.40
N THR A 75 28.77 2.76 -3.77
CA THR A 75 29.04 2.89 -2.32
C THR A 75 27.89 2.42 -1.45
N TYR A 76 26.67 2.39 -2.02
CA TYR A 76 25.47 1.91 -1.33
C TYR A 76 25.22 0.41 -1.50
N VAL A 77 26.02 -0.31 -2.33
CA VAL A 77 25.79 -1.74 -2.56
C VAL A 77 26.17 -2.54 -1.33
N LEU A 78 25.21 -3.23 -0.72
CA LEU A 78 25.40 -4.16 0.38
C LEU A 78 25.68 -5.58 -0.09
N ALA A 79 24.95 -6.03 -1.12
CA ALA A 79 25.05 -7.38 -1.63
C ALA A 79 24.66 -7.46 -3.11
N THR A 80 25.26 -8.44 -3.77
CA THR A 80 24.95 -8.81 -5.15
C THR A 80 24.69 -10.30 -5.20
N ARG A 81 23.58 -10.72 -5.80
CA ARG A 81 23.18 -12.13 -5.89
C ARG A 81 22.56 -12.44 -7.25
N PRO A 82 22.66 -13.68 -7.77
CA PRO A 82 21.93 -14.07 -8.98
C PRO A 82 20.41 -13.85 -8.80
N ALA A 83 19.75 -13.31 -9.82
CA ALA A 83 18.30 -13.17 -9.81
C ALA A 83 17.68 -14.49 -10.27
N GLY A 84 16.96 -15.18 -9.36
CA GLY A 84 16.30 -16.46 -9.62
C GLY A 84 17.08 -17.67 -9.13
N SER A 85 16.38 -18.82 -9.07
CA SER A 85 16.88 -20.07 -8.49
C SER A 85 17.54 -21.04 -9.48
N GLY A 86 17.79 -20.62 -10.74
CA GLY A 86 18.40 -21.44 -11.78
C GLY A 86 19.74 -20.89 -12.23
N GLY A 87 20.79 -21.70 -12.24
CA GLY A 87 22.17 -21.32 -12.51
C GLY A 87 22.50 -20.74 -13.90
N THR A 88 21.49 -20.37 -14.69
CA THR A 88 21.61 -19.74 -16.01
C THR A 88 21.00 -18.33 -16.04
N SER A 89 20.74 -17.70 -14.89
CA SER A 89 20.16 -16.37 -14.84
C SER A 89 21.13 -15.33 -15.40
N THR A 90 20.70 -14.63 -16.46
CA THR A 90 21.41 -13.49 -17.03
C THR A 90 21.14 -12.19 -16.28
N ALA A 91 20.46 -12.27 -15.14
CA ALA A 91 20.12 -11.15 -14.30
C ALA A 91 20.73 -11.28 -12.89
N THR A 92 21.09 -10.13 -12.33
CA THR A 92 21.68 -9.99 -11.00
C THR A 92 20.77 -9.08 -10.17
N THR A 93 20.47 -9.51 -8.93
CA THR A 93 19.82 -8.66 -7.93
C THR A 93 20.88 -7.92 -7.17
N ILE A 94 20.79 -6.58 -7.14
CA ILE A 94 21.62 -5.70 -6.32
C ILE A 94 20.78 -5.22 -5.15
N VAL A 95 21.33 -5.37 -3.94
CA VAL A 95 20.74 -4.92 -2.68
C VAL A 95 21.52 -3.72 -2.17
N PHE A 96 20.83 -2.65 -1.84
CA PHE A 96 21.42 -1.41 -1.38
C PHE A 96 21.19 -1.19 0.12
N ASP A 97 22.04 -0.37 0.75
CA ASP A 97 21.87 0.13 2.10
C ASP A 97 20.67 1.11 2.14
N ALA A 98 19.56 0.63 2.64
CA ALA A 98 18.34 1.40 2.75
C ALA A 98 18.53 2.66 3.61
N ALA A 99 19.18 2.53 4.78
CA ALA A 99 19.36 3.65 5.71
C ALA A 99 20.24 4.75 5.14
N ALA A 100 21.33 4.37 4.46
CA ALA A 100 22.21 5.33 3.80
C ALA A 100 21.51 6.04 2.65
N LEU A 101 20.79 5.30 1.79
CA LEU A 101 20.05 5.87 0.67
C LEU A 101 18.92 6.78 1.12
N GLU A 102 18.11 6.37 2.11
CA GLU A 102 17.03 7.21 2.65
C GLU A 102 17.57 8.54 3.18
N ARG A 103 18.64 8.49 3.97
CA ARG A 103 19.29 9.69 4.50
C ARG A 103 19.74 10.63 3.39
N ASP A 104 20.40 10.10 2.34
CA ASP A 104 20.98 10.93 1.28
C ASP A 104 19.92 11.44 0.29
N ILE A 105 18.81 10.68 0.06
CA ILE A 105 17.63 11.15 -0.67
C ILE A 105 16.97 12.31 0.08
N VAL A 106 16.81 12.20 1.41
CA VAL A 106 16.26 13.28 2.24
C VAL A 106 17.18 14.49 2.27
N ALA A 107 18.49 14.29 2.37
CA ALA A 107 19.50 15.38 2.30
C ALA A 107 19.47 16.10 0.94
N ALA A 108 19.12 15.41 -0.15
CA ALA A 108 18.88 15.98 -1.47
C ALA A 108 17.53 16.72 -1.59
N GLY A 109 16.77 16.84 -0.49
CA GLY A 109 15.48 17.53 -0.47
C GLY A 109 14.34 16.72 -1.10
N ARG A 110 14.45 15.41 -1.16
CA ARG A 110 13.40 14.52 -1.65
C ARG A 110 12.80 13.70 -0.52
N THR A 111 11.52 13.38 -0.65
CA THR A 111 10.80 12.55 0.31
C THR A 111 10.96 11.08 -0.04
N VAL A 112 11.02 10.24 0.97
CA VAL A 112 11.01 8.78 0.80
C VAL A 112 9.60 8.25 1.00
N TRP A 113 9.14 7.48 0.05
CA TRP A 113 7.90 6.74 0.15
C TRP A 113 8.16 5.41 0.86
N SER A 114 7.42 5.14 1.94
CA SER A 114 7.58 3.94 2.78
C SER A 114 7.59 2.63 1.98
N SER A 115 8.28 1.62 2.48
CA SER A 115 8.23 0.25 1.93
C SER A 115 6.87 -0.43 2.13
N ASP A 116 6.08 0.03 3.09
CA ASP A 116 4.71 -0.43 3.29
C ASP A 116 3.80 0.22 2.24
N ARG A 117 3.44 -0.57 1.24
CA ARG A 117 2.68 -0.10 0.07
C ARG A 117 1.26 -0.63 0.08
N PRO A 118 0.28 0.20 -0.29
CA PRO A 118 -1.07 -0.27 -0.52
C PRO A 118 -1.08 -1.31 -1.63
N VAL A 119 -1.84 -2.38 -1.43
CA VAL A 119 -2.08 -3.40 -2.47
C VAL A 119 -3.19 -2.92 -3.38
N LEU A 120 -2.95 -2.94 -4.69
CA LEU A 120 -3.90 -2.49 -5.70
C LEU A 120 -4.52 -3.68 -6.44
N LEU A 121 -5.84 -3.82 -6.35
CA LEU A 121 -6.60 -4.72 -7.22
C LEU A 121 -6.76 -4.05 -8.58
N ILE A 122 -6.38 -4.74 -9.66
CA ILE A 122 -6.61 -4.26 -11.04
C ILE A 122 -7.70 -5.12 -11.67
N VAL A 123 -8.74 -4.46 -12.20
CA VAL A 123 -9.84 -5.08 -12.92
C VAL A 123 -9.93 -4.46 -14.29
N LEU A 124 -9.79 -5.28 -15.33
CA LEU A 124 -9.89 -4.82 -16.74
C LEU A 124 -11.23 -5.26 -17.31
N THR A 125 -11.95 -4.31 -17.87
CA THR A 125 -13.25 -4.52 -18.56
C THR A 125 -13.20 -3.97 -19.98
N GLY A 126 -13.96 -4.58 -20.89
CA GLY A 126 -13.84 -4.29 -22.32
C GLY A 126 -12.69 -5.09 -22.96
N GLY A 127 -12.58 -5.00 -24.24
CA GLY A 127 -11.71 -5.83 -25.02
C GLY A 127 -12.41 -7.11 -25.49
N PRO A 128 -11.85 -7.86 -26.43
CA PRO A 128 -12.45 -9.08 -26.90
C PRO A 128 -12.57 -10.05 -25.71
N ALA A 129 -13.79 -10.29 -25.25
CA ALA A 129 -14.11 -11.29 -24.21
C ALA A 129 -13.58 -12.69 -24.58
N SER A 130 -13.25 -12.87 -25.86
CA SER A 130 -12.63 -14.03 -26.50
C SER A 130 -11.16 -13.83 -26.83
N GLY A 131 -10.52 -12.76 -26.36
CA GLY A 131 -9.11 -12.48 -26.65
C GLY A 131 -8.22 -13.66 -26.31
N VAL A 132 -7.42 -14.04 -27.29
CA VAL A 132 -6.45 -15.12 -27.23
C VAL A 132 -5.75 -15.12 -25.88
N PHE A 133 -5.67 -16.28 -25.23
CA PHE A 133 -5.01 -16.50 -23.92
C PHE A 133 -3.63 -15.85 -23.83
N GLU A 134 -2.92 -15.76 -24.94
CA GLU A 134 -1.62 -15.11 -25.09
C GLU A 134 -1.68 -13.61 -24.87
N THR A 135 -2.63 -12.90 -25.47
CA THR A 135 -2.80 -11.45 -25.29
C THR A 135 -3.02 -11.07 -23.83
N ARG A 136 -3.78 -11.89 -23.11
CA ARG A 136 -4.02 -11.66 -21.70
C ARG A 136 -2.78 -11.84 -20.85
N ARG A 137 -2.00 -12.92 -21.08
CA ARG A 137 -0.73 -13.13 -20.37
C ARG A 137 0.23 -11.97 -20.62
N GLN A 138 0.25 -11.41 -21.80
CA GLN A 138 1.05 -10.23 -22.14
C GLN A 138 0.59 -9.01 -21.35
N VAL A 139 -0.72 -8.77 -21.24
CA VAL A 139 -1.29 -7.68 -20.45
C VAL A 139 -0.96 -7.84 -18.94
N GLU A 140 -1.19 -9.02 -18.38
CA GLU A 140 -0.85 -9.31 -16.99
C GLU A 140 0.66 -9.11 -16.74
N SER A 141 1.51 -9.62 -17.61
CA SER A 141 2.97 -9.45 -17.54
C SER A 141 3.40 -7.97 -17.67
N ALA A 142 2.75 -7.20 -18.52
CA ALA A 142 3.05 -5.77 -18.66
C ALA A 142 2.68 -4.98 -17.39
N LEU A 143 1.52 -5.29 -16.79
CA LEU A 143 1.09 -4.69 -15.52
C LEU A 143 2.02 -5.09 -14.38
N ASP A 144 2.42 -6.37 -14.28
CA ASP A 144 3.37 -6.85 -13.27
C ASP A 144 4.72 -6.15 -13.42
N ALA A 145 5.23 -6.00 -14.66
CA ALA A 145 6.46 -5.29 -14.93
C ALA A 145 6.37 -3.81 -14.53
N ALA A 146 5.26 -3.14 -14.83
CA ALA A 146 5.03 -1.76 -14.44
C ALA A 146 4.91 -1.62 -12.92
N GLY A 147 4.19 -2.52 -12.25
CA GLY A 147 4.09 -2.58 -10.79
C GLY A 147 5.45 -2.75 -10.13
N ASN A 148 6.25 -3.66 -10.66
CA ASN A 148 7.61 -3.89 -10.17
C ASN A 148 8.50 -2.66 -10.36
N ARG A 149 8.44 -1.96 -11.50
CA ARG A 149 9.21 -0.73 -11.72
C ARG A 149 8.86 0.36 -10.71
N ARG A 150 7.57 0.48 -10.36
CA ARG A 150 7.08 1.48 -9.41
C ARG A 150 7.18 1.05 -7.94
N GLY A 151 7.46 -0.22 -7.68
CA GLY A 151 7.33 -0.79 -6.34
C GLY A 151 5.89 -0.78 -5.83
N GLN A 152 4.90 -0.91 -6.73
CA GLN A 152 3.48 -0.96 -6.41
C GLN A 152 3.00 -2.41 -6.43
N PRO A 153 2.60 -2.99 -5.27
CA PRO A 153 2.01 -4.32 -5.23
C PRO A 153 0.67 -4.33 -5.95
N ILE A 154 0.49 -5.29 -6.83
CA ILE A 154 -0.76 -5.44 -7.59
C ILE A 154 -1.31 -6.86 -7.50
N THR A 155 -2.60 -6.98 -7.73
CA THR A 155 -3.30 -8.24 -7.99
C THR A 155 -4.21 -8.00 -9.19
N VAL A 156 -4.00 -8.72 -10.30
CA VAL A 156 -4.84 -8.59 -11.49
C VAL A 156 -5.91 -9.66 -11.44
N MET A 157 -7.17 -9.25 -11.52
CA MET A 157 -8.31 -10.15 -11.49
C MET A 157 -9.30 -9.83 -12.60
N ARG A 158 -10.03 -10.85 -13.01
CA ARG A 158 -11.12 -10.70 -13.97
C ARG A 158 -12.42 -10.32 -13.27
N PRO A 159 -13.29 -9.56 -13.95
CA PRO A 159 -14.62 -9.23 -13.42
C PRO A 159 -15.40 -10.47 -13.01
N GLU A 160 -15.39 -11.54 -13.82
CA GLU A 160 -16.13 -12.77 -13.58
C GLU A 160 -15.70 -13.47 -12.29
N GLY A 161 -14.39 -13.49 -12.00
CA GLY A 161 -13.83 -14.07 -10.77
C GLY A 161 -14.19 -13.27 -9.52
N LEU A 162 -14.69 -12.05 -9.70
CA LEU A 162 -15.09 -11.15 -8.63
C LEU A 162 -16.61 -10.99 -8.53
N SER A 163 -17.36 -11.70 -9.36
CA SER A 163 -18.83 -11.51 -9.53
C SER A 163 -19.19 -10.07 -9.93
N LEU A 164 -18.34 -9.47 -10.76
CA LEU A 164 -18.55 -8.15 -11.34
C LEU A 164 -19.01 -8.27 -12.79
N PRO A 165 -19.69 -7.25 -13.36
CA PRO A 165 -20.04 -7.24 -14.78
C PRO A 165 -18.80 -7.43 -15.68
N ALA A 166 -18.88 -8.35 -16.63
CA ALA A 166 -17.81 -8.61 -17.59
C ALA A 166 -17.66 -7.48 -18.63
N SER A 167 -18.72 -6.71 -18.84
CA SER A 167 -18.77 -5.58 -19.76
C SER A 167 -19.59 -4.44 -19.16
N GLY A 168 -19.32 -3.22 -19.64
CA GLY A 168 -19.95 -2.02 -19.11
C GLY A 168 -19.26 -1.47 -17.85
N GLU A 169 -19.90 -0.49 -17.23
CA GLU A 169 -19.35 0.19 -16.07
C GLU A 169 -19.48 -0.67 -14.79
N ILE A 170 -18.39 -0.81 -14.08
CA ILE A 170 -18.40 -1.49 -12.77
C ILE A 170 -18.77 -0.47 -11.70
N PRO A 171 -19.85 -0.71 -10.92
CA PRO A 171 -20.22 0.16 -9.81
C PRO A 171 -19.07 0.26 -8.80
N THR A 172 -18.73 1.49 -8.38
CA THR A 172 -17.60 1.75 -7.46
C THR A 172 -17.72 0.93 -6.17
N GLU A 173 -18.92 0.84 -5.59
CA GLU A 173 -19.13 0.05 -4.37
C GLU A 173 -18.84 -1.44 -4.57
N ALA A 174 -19.25 -2.01 -5.71
CA ALA A 174 -18.98 -3.40 -6.03
C ALA A 174 -17.47 -3.66 -6.24
N ALA A 175 -16.78 -2.73 -6.90
CA ALA A 175 -15.34 -2.80 -7.09
C ALA A 175 -14.57 -2.70 -5.76
N LEU A 176 -14.95 -1.78 -4.87
CA LEU A 176 -14.38 -1.65 -3.53
C LEU A 176 -14.67 -2.87 -2.65
N ALA A 177 -15.88 -3.43 -2.71
CA ALA A 177 -16.22 -4.66 -2.00
C ALA A 177 -15.39 -5.86 -2.48
N ALA A 178 -15.08 -5.92 -3.78
CA ALA A 178 -14.17 -6.94 -4.33
C ALA A 178 -12.73 -6.74 -3.82
N ALA A 179 -12.23 -5.51 -3.80
CA ALA A 179 -10.92 -5.19 -3.25
C ALA A 179 -10.80 -5.61 -1.78
N GLN A 180 -11.78 -5.29 -0.94
CA GLN A 180 -11.83 -5.69 0.47
C GLN A 180 -11.80 -7.20 0.67
N ARG A 181 -12.56 -7.97 -0.14
CA ARG A 181 -12.54 -9.44 -0.08
C ARG A 181 -11.16 -10.03 -0.36
N LEU A 182 -10.39 -9.38 -1.23
CA LEU A 182 -9.02 -9.77 -1.60
C LEU A 182 -7.94 -9.12 -0.73
N ARG A 183 -8.32 -8.36 0.29
CA ARG A 183 -7.41 -7.58 1.15
C ARG A 183 -6.54 -6.62 0.33
N ALA A 184 -7.12 -6.02 -0.72
CA ALA A 184 -6.51 -4.93 -1.45
C ALA A 184 -7.00 -3.58 -0.87
N ASP A 185 -6.10 -2.60 -0.83
CA ASP A 185 -6.34 -1.27 -0.25
C ASP A 185 -7.03 -0.31 -1.22
N GLY A 186 -7.06 -0.68 -2.49
CA GLY A 186 -7.75 0.06 -3.54
C GLY A 186 -8.03 -0.79 -4.77
N VAL A 187 -8.84 -0.26 -5.66
CA VAL A 187 -9.17 -0.88 -6.94
C VAL A 187 -8.92 0.10 -8.09
N LEU A 188 -8.20 -0.38 -9.09
CA LEU A 188 -8.00 0.31 -10.36
C LEU A 188 -8.80 -0.42 -11.44
N VAL A 189 -9.81 0.24 -11.96
CA VAL A 189 -10.66 -0.30 -13.05
C VAL A 189 -10.20 0.31 -14.37
N GLY A 190 -9.84 -0.54 -15.31
CA GLY A 190 -9.53 -0.15 -16.69
C GLY A 190 -10.66 -0.51 -17.64
N TYR A 191 -11.15 0.47 -18.37
CA TYR A 191 -12.12 0.31 -19.46
C TYR A 191 -11.44 0.57 -20.78
N GLY A 192 -11.38 -0.42 -21.66
CA GLY A 192 -10.75 -0.23 -22.97
C GLY A 192 -10.67 -1.52 -23.76
N ASP A 193 -10.12 -1.40 -24.95
CA ASP A 193 -9.85 -2.56 -25.80
C ASP A 193 -8.44 -3.08 -25.53
N ALA A 194 -8.35 -4.38 -25.22
CA ALA A 194 -7.08 -5.04 -24.99
C ALA A 194 -6.33 -5.21 -26.31
N VAL A 195 -5.69 -4.14 -26.79
CA VAL A 195 -4.73 -4.18 -27.86
C VAL A 195 -3.35 -4.11 -27.22
N PRO A 196 -2.46 -5.10 -27.42
CA PRO A 196 -1.15 -5.16 -26.76
C PRO A 196 -0.29 -3.91 -26.97
N ASP A 197 -0.38 -3.30 -28.15
CA ASP A 197 0.56 -2.28 -28.62
C ASP A 197 -0.03 -0.87 -28.73
N GLY A 198 -0.95 -0.47 -27.86
CA GLY A 198 -1.33 0.94 -27.83
C GLY A 198 -2.80 1.29 -27.67
N GLY A 199 -3.60 0.39 -27.12
CA GLY A 199 -4.98 0.73 -26.76
C GLY A 199 -5.02 1.83 -25.68
N THR A 200 -5.94 2.78 -25.85
CA THR A 200 -6.20 3.79 -24.82
C THR A 200 -7.24 3.26 -23.85
N TRP A 201 -6.89 3.21 -22.58
CA TRP A 201 -7.76 2.80 -21.51
C TRP A 201 -8.26 4.02 -20.74
N ARG A 202 -9.51 3.98 -20.31
CA ARG A 202 -10.00 4.87 -19.25
C ARG A 202 -9.81 4.18 -17.92
N TRP A 203 -9.03 4.77 -17.06
CA TRP A 203 -8.69 4.27 -15.75
C TRP A 203 -9.48 4.99 -14.67
N THR A 204 -9.99 4.25 -13.71
CA THR A 204 -10.64 4.80 -12.51
C THR A 204 -10.02 4.14 -11.29
N LEU A 205 -9.35 4.92 -10.46
CA LEU A 205 -8.81 4.50 -9.17
C LEU A 205 -9.82 4.86 -8.07
N ASN A 206 -10.16 3.87 -7.26
CA ASN A 206 -10.91 4.07 -6.03
C ASN A 206 -10.14 3.42 -4.87
N ALA A 207 -9.76 4.22 -3.88
CA ALA A 207 -9.07 3.80 -2.66
C ALA A 207 -9.45 4.77 -1.55
N ALA A 208 -9.43 4.34 -0.29
CA ALA A 208 -9.67 5.10 0.95
C ALA A 208 -9.88 6.64 0.80
N GLY A 209 -11.05 7.08 0.35
CA GLY A 209 -11.39 8.49 0.13
C GLY A 209 -10.83 9.13 -1.15
N ILE A 210 -10.12 8.37 -1.97
CA ILE A 210 -9.57 8.81 -3.25
C ILE A 210 -10.44 8.25 -4.38
N SER A 211 -10.84 9.10 -5.33
CA SER A 211 -11.45 8.68 -6.59
C SER A 211 -10.91 9.57 -7.70
N GLU A 212 -10.08 8.99 -8.57
CA GLU A 212 -9.46 9.71 -9.69
C GLU A 212 -9.66 8.94 -10.99
N THR A 213 -9.84 9.66 -12.10
CA THR A 213 -10.02 9.07 -13.44
C THR A 213 -9.09 9.75 -14.44
N TRP A 214 -8.45 8.94 -15.30
CA TRP A 214 -7.58 9.42 -16.39
C TRP A 214 -7.63 8.46 -17.58
N ASN A 215 -7.08 8.89 -18.72
CA ASN A 215 -6.88 8.05 -19.90
C ASN A 215 -5.40 7.79 -20.11
N GLY A 216 -5.07 6.60 -20.63
CA GLY A 216 -3.69 6.25 -20.95
C GLY A 216 -3.53 4.79 -21.33
N THR A 217 -2.31 4.39 -21.63
CA THR A 217 -1.92 3.00 -21.89
C THR A 217 -2.05 2.13 -20.62
N LEU A 218 -1.82 0.83 -20.72
CA LEU A 218 -1.75 -0.07 -19.56
C LEU A 218 -0.71 0.40 -18.53
N GLU A 219 0.45 0.80 -19.00
CA GLU A 219 1.53 1.29 -18.12
C GLU A 219 1.16 2.63 -17.46
N GLU A 220 0.55 3.55 -18.21
CA GLU A 220 0.09 4.84 -17.66
C GLU A 220 -1.04 4.68 -16.65
N GLY A 221 -1.88 3.67 -16.80
CA GLY A 221 -2.88 3.33 -15.79
C GLY A 221 -2.25 3.04 -14.43
N LEU A 222 -1.30 2.12 -14.40
CA LEU A 222 -0.62 1.77 -13.16
C LEU A 222 0.29 2.90 -12.66
N ASN A 223 0.99 3.58 -13.55
CA ASN A 223 1.82 4.73 -13.19
C ASN A 223 0.99 5.85 -12.54
N GLY A 224 -0.21 6.13 -13.08
CA GLY A 224 -1.14 7.09 -12.49
C GLY A 224 -1.56 6.71 -11.08
N ALA A 225 -1.95 5.46 -10.86
CA ALA A 225 -2.31 4.98 -9.52
C ALA A 225 -1.14 5.07 -8.53
N ALA A 226 0.07 4.68 -8.95
CA ALA A 226 1.26 4.79 -8.12
C ALA A 226 1.61 6.24 -7.78
N ASP A 227 1.43 7.18 -8.73
CA ASP A 227 1.63 8.62 -8.49
C ASP A 227 0.62 9.17 -7.48
N VAL A 228 -0.65 8.75 -7.57
CA VAL A 228 -1.69 9.14 -6.60
C VAL A 228 -1.32 8.66 -5.21
N PHE A 229 -0.93 7.41 -5.06
CA PHE A 229 -0.51 6.87 -3.76
C PHE A 229 0.75 7.55 -3.23
N ALA A 230 1.76 7.78 -4.09
CA ALA A 230 3.00 8.46 -3.69
C ALA A 230 2.73 9.90 -3.24
N ARG A 231 1.94 10.68 -3.98
CA ARG A 231 1.56 12.05 -3.60
C ARG A 231 0.87 12.09 -2.24
N ASN A 232 -0.07 11.19 -2.01
CA ASN A 232 -0.79 11.13 -0.73
C ASN A 232 0.14 10.71 0.41
N ALA A 233 0.99 9.70 0.21
CA ALA A 233 1.96 9.28 1.21
C ALA A 233 2.94 10.40 1.58
N VAL A 234 3.43 11.16 0.59
CA VAL A 234 4.30 12.32 0.80
C VAL A 234 3.56 13.44 1.52
N ALA A 235 2.31 13.73 1.14
CA ALA A 235 1.49 14.73 1.80
C ALA A 235 1.28 14.38 3.29
N TYR A 236 0.93 13.12 3.60
CA TYR A 236 0.80 12.67 4.98
C TYR A 236 2.14 12.69 5.73
N ALA A 237 3.25 12.35 5.07
CA ALA A 237 4.57 12.38 5.70
C ALA A 237 5.02 13.79 6.09
N ALA A 238 4.61 14.81 5.34
CA ALA A 238 4.92 16.21 5.61
C ALA A 238 4.04 16.84 6.71
N MET A 239 2.90 16.21 7.06
CA MET A 239 2.01 16.72 8.08
C MET A 239 2.52 16.41 9.51
N PRO A 240 2.27 17.29 10.50
CA PRO A 240 2.61 17.01 11.88
C PRO A 240 1.84 15.77 12.37
N GLU A 241 2.50 14.97 13.18
CA GLU A 241 1.86 13.86 13.86
C GLU A 241 1.01 14.40 15.03
N LEU A 242 -0.26 14.06 15.02
CA LEU A 242 -1.23 14.44 16.03
C LEU A 242 -1.83 13.18 16.66
N SER A 243 -2.06 13.23 17.96
CA SER A 243 -2.82 12.20 18.67
C SER A 243 -4.29 12.62 18.73
N ILE A 244 -5.16 11.84 18.11
CA ILE A 244 -6.59 12.11 17.99
C ILE A 244 -7.35 11.05 18.78
N LEU A 245 -8.32 11.48 19.60
CA LEU A 245 -9.22 10.56 20.26
C LEU A 245 -10.38 10.19 19.34
N VAL A 246 -10.59 8.90 19.15
CA VAL A 246 -11.67 8.34 18.34
C VAL A 246 -12.52 7.42 19.23
N GLU A 247 -13.77 7.77 19.40
CA GLU A 247 -14.73 6.96 20.15
C GLU A 247 -15.46 6.00 19.19
N ILE A 248 -15.49 4.71 19.54
CA ILE A 248 -16.19 3.69 18.76
C ILE A 248 -17.23 3.02 19.66
N GLU A 249 -18.49 3.03 19.24
CA GLU A 249 -19.58 2.26 19.82
C GLU A 249 -19.72 0.89 19.15
N GLY A 250 -20.26 -0.09 19.88
CA GLY A 250 -20.47 -1.46 19.36
C GLY A 250 -19.24 -2.36 19.49
N VAL A 251 -18.42 -2.14 20.51
CA VAL A 251 -17.18 -2.90 20.81
C VAL A 251 -17.29 -3.61 22.18
N PRO A 252 -18.23 -4.57 22.35
CA PRO A 252 -18.44 -5.23 23.66
C PRO A 252 -17.40 -6.32 23.97
N THR A 253 -16.62 -6.79 22.98
CA THR A 253 -15.71 -7.92 23.16
C THR A 253 -14.28 -7.58 22.75
N LEU A 254 -13.31 -8.33 23.32
CA LEU A 254 -11.91 -8.22 22.95
C LEU A 254 -11.65 -8.48 21.45
N LYS A 255 -12.46 -9.34 20.83
CA LYS A 255 -12.36 -9.64 19.41
C LYS A 255 -12.72 -8.42 18.55
N GLU A 256 -13.83 -7.74 18.91
CA GLU A 256 -14.25 -6.51 18.24
C GLU A 256 -13.27 -5.37 18.48
N TYR A 257 -12.75 -5.27 19.69
CA TYR A 257 -11.66 -4.35 20.00
C TYR A 257 -10.45 -4.55 19.08
N ALA A 258 -9.94 -5.78 18.97
CA ALA A 258 -8.81 -6.08 18.10
C ALA A 258 -9.12 -5.76 16.62
N ARG A 259 -10.34 -6.05 16.17
CA ARG A 259 -10.80 -5.70 14.81
C ARG A 259 -10.81 -4.20 14.58
N VAL A 260 -11.35 -3.42 15.53
CA VAL A 260 -11.37 -1.95 15.42
C VAL A 260 -9.97 -1.37 15.42
N ALA A 261 -9.09 -1.83 16.33
CA ALA A 261 -7.70 -1.37 16.40
C ALA A 261 -6.95 -1.65 15.08
N GLN A 262 -7.22 -2.81 14.46
CA GLN A 262 -6.66 -3.17 13.17
C GLN A 262 -7.15 -2.21 12.07
N ILE A 263 -8.46 -1.97 11.96
CA ILE A 263 -9.04 -1.10 10.93
C ILE A 263 -8.53 0.34 11.07
N LEU A 264 -8.45 0.84 12.32
CA LEU A 264 -7.88 2.16 12.58
C LEU A 264 -6.40 2.23 12.18
N GLY A 265 -5.64 1.16 12.44
CA GLY A 265 -4.22 1.08 12.09
C GLY A 265 -3.96 1.01 10.58
N GLU A 266 -4.93 0.50 9.81
CA GLU A 266 -4.88 0.43 8.35
C GLU A 266 -5.26 1.74 7.66
N ALA A 267 -5.83 2.70 8.40
CA ALA A 267 -6.26 3.97 7.83
C ALA A 267 -5.04 4.81 7.37
N PRO A 268 -5.14 5.46 6.19
CA PRO A 268 -4.06 6.27 5.65
C PRO A 268 -3.58 7.34 6.63
N GLY A 269 -2.27 7.43 6.80
CA GLY A 269 -1.64 8.40 7.69
C GLY A 269 -1.58 7.99 9.17
N VAL A 270 -2.23 6.91 9.59
CA VAL A 270 -2.14 6.38 10.95
C VAL A 270 -0.78 5.71 11.18
N ARG A 271 -0.16 6.04 12.32
CA ARG A 271 1.15 5.53 12.75
C ARG A 271 1.07 4.65 13.99
N GLY A 272 0.02 4.81 14.75
CA GLY A 272 -0.19 4.01 15.95
C GLY A 272 -1.61 4.15 16.46
N VAL A 273 -2.10 3.08 17.07
CA VAL A 273 -3.42 3.00 17.70
C VAL A 273 -3.25 2.41 19.09
N GLN A 274 -3.73 3.13 20.08
CA GLN A 274 -3.70 2.69 21.47
C GLN A 274 -5.09 2.81 22.08
N LEU A 275 -5.48 1.88 22.93
CA LEU A 275 -6.68 2.03 23.74
C LEU A 275 -6.44 3.11 24.80
N ALA A 276 -7.25 4.14 24.79
CA ALA A 276 -7.26 5.17 25.82
C ALA A 276 -8.25 4.80 26.93
N GLU A 277 -9.45 4.33 26.58
CA GLU A 277 -10.51 4.00 27.53
C GLU A 277 -11.43 2.92 26.97
N ALA A 278 -11.98 2.07 27.85
CA ALA A 278 -13.03 1.10 27.50
C ALA A 278 -14.12 1.14 28.56
N ALA A 279 -15.37 1.33 28.15
CA ALA A 279 -16.53 1.41 29.02
C ALA A 279 -17.75 0.71 28.39
N GLY A 280 -18.09 -0.48 28.89
CA GLY A 280 -19.18 -1.30 28.36
C GLY A 280 -18.94 -1.69 26.90
N SER A 281 -19.83 -1.25 25.99
CA SER A 281 -19.70 -1.47 24.53
C SER A 281 -19.03 -0.31 23.79
N ARG A 282 -18.40 0.60 24.49
CA ARG A 282 -17.72 1.77 23.95
C ARG A 282 -16.22 1.68 24.21
N ALA A 283 -15.43 1.97 23.20
CA ALA A 283 -13.98 2.07 23.30
C ALA A 283 -13.50 3.40 22.71
N THR A 284 -12.60 4.09 23.41
CA THR A 284 -11.90 5.30 22.96
C THR A 284 -10.48 4.94 22.63
N PHE A 285 -10.07 5.20 21.39
CA PHE A 285 -8.73 4.96 20.91
C PHE A 285 -7.97 6.29 20.78
N SER A 286 -6.73 6.29 21.20
CA SER A 286 -5.77 7.34 20.86
C SER A 286 -5.08 6.92 19.57
N VAL A 287 -5.31 7.69 18.51
CA VAL A 287 -4.81 7.41 17.16
C VAL A 287 -3.73 8.43 16.82
N ALA A 288 -2.48 7.99 16.76
CA ALA A 288 -1.38 8.79 16.25
C ALA A 288 -1.47 8.82 14.73
N THR A 289 -1.76 10.00 14.15
CA THR A 289 -1.98 10.14 12.71
C THR A 289 -1.34 11.41 12.16
N ARG A 290 -0.96 11.37 10.90
CA ARG A 290 -0.63 12.53 10.09
C ARG A 290 -1.81 12.85 9.17
N GLY A 291 -2.09 14.11 8.95
CA GLY A 291 -3.25 14.56 8.15
C GLY A 291 -4.44 15.06 8.97
N GLY A 292 -4.37 14.95 10.30
CA GLY A 292 -5.36 15.53 11.20
C GLY A 292 -6.68 14.76 11.26
N LEU A 293 -7.63 15.36 11.97
CA LEU A 293 -8.94 14.79 12.25
C LEU A 293 -9.76 14.56 10.96
N ASP A 294 -9.75 15.52 10.06
CA ASP A 294 -10.60 15.49 8.85
C ASP A 294 -10.17 14.37 7.89
N ALA A 295 -8.87 14.15 7.72
CA ALA A 295 -8.35 13.06 6.89
C ALA A 295 -8.71 11.69 7.49
N LEU A 296 -8.55 11.54 8.81
CA LEU A 296 -8.93 10.31 9.52
C LEU A 296 -10.44 10.06 9.42
N VAL A 297 -11.25 11.07 9.67
CA VAL A 297 -12.72 10.99 9.57
C VAL A 297 -13.15 10.66 8.14
N GLY A 298 -12.55 11.29 7.14
CA GLY A 298 -12.82 10.99 5.72
C GLY A 298 -12.54 9.53 5.36
N SER A 299 -11.38 9.01 5.80
CA SER A 299 -10.99 7.62 5.58
C SER A 299 -11.94 6.63 6.26
N LEU A 300 -12.29 6.87 7.53
CA LEU A 300 -13.18 5.98 8.29
C LEU A 300 -14.63 6.04 7.79
N SER A 301 -15.12 7.21 7.38
CA SER A 301 -16.48 7.37 6.81
C SER A 301 -16.63 6.67 5.45
N GLY A 302 -15.55 6.53 4.69
CA GLY A 302 -15.53 5.74 3.45
C GLY A 302 -15.48 4.23 3.68
N SER A 303 -15.22 3.78 4.91
CA SER A 303 -15.20 2.37 5.26
C SER A 303 -16.63 1.83 5.46
N ALA A 304 -16.96 0.70 4.81
CA ALA A 304 -18.24 0.03 5.01
C ALA A 304 -18.45 -0.48 6.45
N GLN A 305 -17.41 -0.49 7.27
CA GLN A 305 -17.42 -1.06 8.61
C GLN A 305 -17.80 -0.06 9.70
N PHE A 306 -17.74 1.23 9.39
CA PHE A 306 -18.08 2.28 10.34
C PHE A 306 -19.27 3.12 9.86
N GLU A 307 -20.08 3.52 10.81
CA GLU A 307 -21.11 4.53 10.64
C GLU A 307 -20.69 5.76 11.43
N ARG A 308 -20.60 6.91 10.77
CA ARG A 308 -20.27 8.17 11.44
C ARG A 308 -21.40 8.59 12.34
N MET A 309 -21.08 8.97 13.56
CA MET A 309 -22.01 9.56 14.52
C MET A 309 -21.75 11.05 14.66
N ASP A 310 -22.72 11.77 15.22
CA ASP A 310 -22.54 13.19 15.52
C ASP A 310 -21.38 13.37 16.51
N PRO A 311 -20.48 14.33 16.26
CA PRO A 311 -19.34 14.58 17.13
C PRO A 311 -19.82 15.04 18.51
N LYS A 312 -19.25 14.44 19.55
CA LYS A 312 -19.49 14.89 20.93
C LYS A 312 -18.71 16.16 21.25
N ALA A 313 -19.13 16.86 22.31
CA ALA A 313 -18.43 18.04 22.80
C ALA A 313 -16.94 17.69 23.09
N GLY A 314 -16.00 18.50 22.54
CA GLY A 314 -14.57 18.30 22.71
C GLY A 314 -13.79 17.86 21.46
N GLY A 315 -14.42 17.79 20.29
CA GLY A 315 -13.72 17.51 19.03
C GLY A 315 -13.33 16.03 18.81
N THR A 316 -13.90 15.12 19.59
CA THR A 316 -13.69 13.67 19.46
C THR A 316 -14.51 13.14 18.29
N ALA A 317 -13.88 12.44 17.35
CA ALA A 317 -14.62 11.74 16.30
C ALA A 317 -15.34 10.53 16.89
N ALA A 318 -16.62 10.38 16.55
CA ALA A 318 -17.45 9.28 17.03
C ALA A 318 -17.96 8.43 15.86
N PHE A 319 -17.84 7.10 16.02
CA PHE A 319 -18.32 6.13 15.04
C PHE A 319 -19.03 4.97 15.74
N ARG A 320 -19.85 4.26 14.99
CA ARG A 320 -20.42 2.98 15.39
C ARG A 320 -19.88 1.88 14.50
N LEU A 321 -19.45 0.77 15.11
CA LEU A 321 -19.05 -0.44 14.38
C LEU A 321 -20.29 -1.11 13.80
N ARG A 322 -20.33 -1.33 12.48
CA ARG A 322 -21.38 -2.12 11.82
C ARG A 322 -21.10 -3.60 12.05
N GLN A 323 -22.13 -4.31 12.47
CA GLN A 323 -22.08 -5.76 12.70
C GLN A 323 -22.19 -6.57 11.40
#